data_2fae6bf6ae12d028314fc8af4cf14e35
#
_entry.id   2fae6bf6ae12d028314fc8af4cf14e35
#
_cell.length_a   1.000
_cell.length_b   1.000
_cell.length_c   1.000
_cell.angle_alpha   90.00
_cell.angle_beta   90.00
_cell.angle_gamma   90.00
#
_symmetry.space_group_name_H-M   'P 1'
#
loop_
_entity.id
_entity.type
_entity.pdbx_description
1 polymer ?
#
loop_
_entity_poly.entity_id
_entity_poly.type
_entity_poly.pdbx_seq_one_letter_code
_entity_poly.pdbx_strand_id
1 'polypeptide(L)'
;SKTRDESLTAYLASILEIDLKKPRCVVTGFFEIDDHKQNGNHEDLTHIVDRRLNHYTNSFYTVSNQMVTIIMEKLESTQLTFLLEALAKDITDRYHTPFVFGIGSCVDDYKGLAASSEEAKIAASWAKQDMTTQVKNFSDLNVEFILSAIDPEYIQRFVNHIFQNLNEGEIDTFDELLQVYTKHNGSISRGAEELFIHKNTFQNKLNRLHTLTGLNPRNMKDYVTLAIAFQLRKLPNVTG
;
A
#
# COMPACT_ATOMS: atom_id res chain seq x y z
N SER A 1 -7.87 -35.84 -3.31
CA SER A 1 -6.93 -34.84 -3.82
C SER A 1 -6.29 -34.07 -2.68
N LYS A 2 -7.06 -33.46 -1.76
CA LYS A 2 -6.52 -32.62 -0.66
C LYS A 2 -5.48 -33.32 0.23
N THR A 3 -5.73 -34.58 0.63
CA THR A 3 -4.82 -35.41 1.42
C THR A 3 -3.53 -35.78 0.68
N ARG A 4 -3.60 -35.94 -0.64
CA ARG A 4 -2.45 -36.28 -1.48
C ARG A 4 -1.52 -35.08 -1.65
N ASP A 5 -2.10 -33.87 -1.75
CA ASP A 5 -1.35 -32.61 -1.86
C ASP A 5 -0.63 -32.28 -0.52
N GLU A 6 -1.28 -32.53 0.63
CA GLU A 6 -0.68 -32.36 1.94
C GLU A 6 0.50 -33.32 2.19
N SER A 7 0.38 -34.60 1.78
CA SER A 7 1.46 -35.59 1.88
C SER A 7 2.66 -35.23 1.01
N LEU A 8 2.43 -34.74 -0.20
CA LEU A 8 3.49 -34.29 -1.10
C LEU A 8 4.20 -33.05 -0.54
N THR A 9 3.43 -32.07 -0.03
CA THR A 9 3.98 -30.88 0.59
C THR A 9 4.87 -31.21 1.79
N ALA A 10 4.41 -32.11 2.67
CA ALA A 10 5.19 -32.57 3.83
C ALA A 10 6.47 -33.30 3.40
N TYR A 11 6.40 -34.13 2.38
CA TYR A 11 7.55 -34.83 1.83
C TYR A 11 8.59 -33.86 1.24
N LEU A 12 8.17 -32.90 0.41
CA LEU A 12 9.05 -31.90 -0.17
C LEU A 12 9.69 -31.01 0.90
N ALA A 13 8.90 -30.59 1.90
CA ALA A 13 9.42 -29.81 3.02
C ALA A 13 10.48 -30.56 3.81
N SER A 14 10.31 -31.89 4.00
CA SER A 14 11.32 -32.72 4.69
C SER A 14 12.62 -32.82 3.89
N ILE A 15 12.56 -32.91 2.56
CA ILE A 15 13.75 -32.93 1.70
C ILE A 15 14.50 -31.60 1.76
N LEU A 16 13.75 -30.49 1.79
CA LEU A 16 14.30 -29.14 1.80
C LEU A 16 14.63 -28.62 3.23
N GLU A 17 14.45 -29.47 4.23
CA GLU A 17 14.63 -29.14 5.66
C GLU A 17 13.79 -27.95 6.12
N ILE A 18 12.60 -27.76 5.54
CA ILE A 18 11.68 -26.68 5.87
C ILE A 18 10.73 -27.13 6.97
N ASP A 19 10.76 -26.46 8.12
CA ASP A 19 9.76 -26.67 9.17
C ASP A 19 8.46 -25.93 8.82
N LEU A 20 7.42 -26.69 8.41
CA LEU A 20 6.12 -26.16 8.01
C LEU A 20 5.29 -25.56 9.16
N LYS A 21 5.70 -25.79 10.42
CA LYS A 21 4.99 -25.30 11.63
C LYS A 21 5.52 -23.99 12.16
N LYS A 22 6.62 -23.51 11.62
CA LYS A 22 7.16 -22.23 12.04
C LYS A 22 6.29 -21.07 11.57
N PRO A 23 5.99 -20.09 12.45
CA PRO A 23 5.27 -18.89 12.04
C PRO A 23 6.01 -18.15 10.94
N ARG A 24 5.31 -17.82 9.86
CA ARG A 24 5.85 -17.09 8.70
C ARG A 24 4.88 -16.01 8.24
N CYS A 25 5.41 -14.99 7.62
CA CYS A 25 4.63 -14.03 6.85
C CYS A 25 5.10 -14.00 5.40
N VAL A 26 4.23 -13.55 4.52
CA VAL A 26 4.56 -13.24 3.14
C VAL A 26 4.75 -11.73 3.00
N VAL A 27 5.78 -11.35 2.29
CA VAL A 27 6.06 -9.98 1.89
C VAL A 27 6.00 -9.92 0.37
N THR A 28 5.33 -8.92 -0.17
CA THR A 28 5.28 -8.66 -1.61
C THR A 28 5.74 -7.24 -1.88
N GLY A 29 6.62 -7.08 -2.89
CA GLY A 29 7.09 -5.76 -3.30
C GLY A 29 7.06 -5.59 -4.81
N PHE A 30 6.83 -4.35 -5.27
CA PHE A 30 6.84 -3.96 -6.67
C PHE A 30 7.19 -2.48 -6.85
N PHE A 31 7.51 -2.08 -8.08
CA PHE A 31 7.78 -0.68 -8.41
C PHE A 31 6.51 0.17 -8.34
N GLU A 32 6.65 1.40 -7.89
CA GLU A 32 5.54 2.35 -7.77
C GLU A 32 4.92 2.68 -9.13
N ILE A 33 5.72 2.75 -10.19
CA ILE A 33 5.28 3.04 -11.55
C ILE A 33 5.49 1.78 -12.41
N ASP A 34 4.44 1.32 -13.08
CA ASP A 34 4.49 0.25 -14.07
C ASP A 34 5.12 0.78 -15.38
N ASP A 35 6.41 1.08 -15.37
CA ASP A 35 7.11 1.47 -16.59
C ASP A 35 7.65 0.22 -17.32
N HIS A 36 6.86 -0.28 -18.27
CA HIS A 36 7.24 -1.41 -19.13
C HIS A 36 8.54 -1.19 -19.93
N LYS A 37 9.14 0.00 -19.84
CA LYS A 37 10.42 0.37 -20.50
C LYS A 37 11.64 0.18 -19.61
N GLN A 38 11.48 -0.23 -18.35
CA GLN A 38 12.64 -0.50 -17.50
C GLN A 38 13.30 -1.82 -17.94
N ASN A 39 14.30 -1.71 -18.80
CA ASN A 39 15.28 -2.77 -19.12
C ASN A 39 16.19 -3.06 -17.92
N GLY A 40 15.64 -3.12 -16.71
CA GLY A 40 16.35 -3.58 -15.54
C GLY A 40 16.53 -5.09 -15.65
N ASN A 41 17.81 -5.55 -15.67
CA ASN A 41 18.11 -6.96 -15.76
C ASN A 41 17.50 -7.65 -14.52
N HIS A 42 16.65 -8.66 -14.72
CA HIS A 42 16.03 -9.47 -13.68
C HIS A 42 17.07 -10.05 -12.71
N GLU A 43 18.29 -10.31 -13.20
CA GLU A 43 19.44 -10.76 -12.43
C GLU A 43 19.86 -9.73 -11.36
N ASP A 44 19.84 -8.42 -11.69
CA ASP A 44 20.22 -7.36 -10.76
C ASP A 44 19.27 -7.31 -9.54
N LEU A 45 17.95 -7.41 -9.78
CA LEU A 45 16.96 -7.41 -8.70
C LEU A 45 17.13 -8.63 -7.80
N THR A 46 17.35 -9.80 -8.38
CA THR A 46 17.63 -11.04 -7.66
C THR A 46 18.89 -10.91 -6.79
N HIS A 47 19.97 -10.33 -7.31
CA HIS A 47 21.21 -10.12 -6.55
C HIS A 47 21.04 -9.14 -5.37
N ILE A 48 20.25 -8.08 -5.56
CA ILE A 48 19.97 -7.12 -4.48
C ILE A 48 19.21 -7.81 -3.34
N VAL A 49 18.16 -8.58 -3.69
CA VAL A 49 17.36 -9.34 -2.71
C VAL A 49 18.23 -10.37 -2.01
N ASP A 50 19.00 -11.17 -2.75
CA ASP A 50 19.87 -12.21 -2.20
C ASP A 50 20.88 -11.65 -1.19
N ARG A 51 21.55 -10.55 -1.54
CA ARG A 51 22.51 -9.89 -0.66
C ARG A 51 21.92 -9.46 0.68
N ARG A 52 20.64 -9.04 0.69
CA ARG A 52 19.96 -8.61 1.92
C ARG A 52 19.40 -9.78 2.73
N LEU A 53 19.00 -10.87 2.07
CA LEU A 53 18.38 -12.02 2.71
C LEU A 53 19.34 -13.14 3.09
N ASN A 54 20.60 -13.10 2.66
CA ASN A 54 21.57 -14.18 2.88
C ASN A 54 21.81 -14.53 4.36
N HIS A 55 21.52 -13.62 5.29
CA HIS A 55 21.64 -13.85 6.74
C HIS A 55 20.35 -14.43 7.36
N TYR A 56 19.27 -14.55 6.59
CA TYR A 56 17.98 -15.07 7.03
C TYR A 56 17.76 -16.46 6.45
N THR A 57 18.40 -17.48 7.07
CA THR A 57 18.52 -18.85 6.56
C THR A 57 17.18 -19.58 6.32
N ASN A 58 16.09 -19.10 6.92
CA ASN A 58 14.74 -19.65 6.76
C ASN A 58 13.81 -18.73 5.97
N SER A 59 14.38 -17.86 5.14
CA SER A 59 13.64 -17.04 4.20
C SER A 59 13.75 -17.62 2.78
N PHE A 60 12.67 -17.54 2.05
CA PHE A 60 12.57 -17.97 0.65
C PHE A 60 12.04 -16.80 -0.16
N TYR A 61 12.59 -16.59 -1.33
CA TYR A 61 12.09 -15.51 -2.18
C TYR A 61 12.01 -15.93 -3.64
N THR A 62 11.19 -15.23 -4.38
CA THR A 62 11.12 -15.29 -5.83
C THR A 62 11.04 -13.88 -6.41
N VAL A 63 11.66 -13.71 -7.55
CA VAL A 63 11.55 -12.49 -8.34
C VAL A 63 10.90 -12.88 -9.66
N SER A 64 9.77 -12.27 -10.00
CA SER A 64 9.03 -12.55 -11.23
C SER A 64 8.30 -11.30 -11.69
N ASN A 65 8.39 -10.95 -12.96
CA ASN A 65 7.71 -9.79 -13.54
C ASN A 65 7.91 -8.48 -12.73
N GLN A 66 9.17 -8.23 -12.31
CA GLN A 66 9.53 -7.07 -11.46
C GLN A 66 8.84 -7.05 -10.07
N MET A 67 8.21 -8.15 -9.69
CA MET A 67 7.65 -8.35 -8.37
C MET A 67 8.58 -9.24 -7.54
N VAL A 68 8.81 -8.84 -6.30
CA VAL A 68 9.56 -9.61 -5.30
C VAL A 68 8.55 -10.20 -4.33
N THR A 69 8.59 -11.52 -4.13
CA THR A 69 7.80 -12.18 -3.09
C THR A 69 8.77 -12.89 -2.14
N ILE A 70 8.65 -12.62 -0.85
CA ILE A 70 9.49 -13.19 0.20
C ILE A 70 8.58 -13.92 1.19
N ILE A 71 8.92 -15.16 1.52
CA ILE A 71 8.34 -15.91 2.64
C ILE A 71 9.43 -15.99 3.69
N MET A 72 9.19 -15.45 4.87
CA MET A 72 10.19 -15.44 5.94
C MET A 72 9.60 -15.78 7.30
N GLU A 73 10.44 -16.33 8.17
CA GLU A 73 10.06 -16.55 9.56
C GLU A 73 9.65 -15.24 10.23
N LYS A 74 8.75 -15.34 11.19
CA LYS A 74 8.28 -14.20 11.97
C LYS A 74 9.47 -13.50 12.64
N LEU A 75 9.65 -12.23 12.29
CA LEU A 75 10.56 -11.30 12.97
C LEU A 75 9.75 -10.33 13.82
N GLU A 76 10.44 -9.62 14.72
CA GLU A 76 9.86 -8.44 15.35
C GLU A 76 9.50 -7.40 14.27
N SER A 77 8.32 -6.76 14.43
CA SER A 77 7.77 -5.84 13.41
C SER A 77 8.76 -4.75 13.01
N THR A 78 9.46 -4.17 13.97
CA THR A 78 10.48 -3.14 13.74
C THR A 78 11.68 -3.65 12.95
N GLN A 79 12.12 -4.88 13.21
CA GLN A 79 13.24 -5.50 12.48
C GLN A 79 12.87 -5.80 11.03
N LEU A 80 11.66 -6.33 10.81
CA LEU A 80 11.16 -6.63 9.47
C LEU A 80 10.98 -5.33 8.66
N THR A 81 10.37 -4.32 9.24
CA THR A 81 10.20 -3.01 8.58
C THR A 81 11.55 -2.41 8.20
N PHE A 82 12.51 -2.36 9.12
CA PHE A 82 13.85 -1.84 8.84
C PHE A 82 14.58 -2.60 7.72
N LEU A 83 14.48 -3.93 7.70
CA LEU A 83 15.05 -4.76 6.63
C LEU A 83 14.43 -4.40 5.27
N LEU A 84 13.11 -4.29 5.21
CA LEU A 84 12.38 -4.01 3.97
C LEU A 84 12.57 -2.57 3.48
N GLU A 85 12.65 -1.60 4.38
CA GLU A 85 12.99 -0.21 4.03
C GLU A 85 14.39 -0.12 3.43
N ALA A 86 15.37 -0.82 4.02
CA ALA A 86 16.72 -0.88 3.49
C ALA A 86 16.76 -1.58 2.12
N LEU A 87 15.98 -2.65 1.92
CA LEU A 87 15.86 -3.35 0.64
C LEU A 87 15.17 -2.48 -0.41
N ALA A 88 14.06 -1.82 -0.05
CA ALA A 88 13.34 -0.90 -0.92
C ALA A 88 14.23 0.25 -1.40
N LYS A 89 15.03 0.80 -0.47
CA LYS A 89 16.01 1.84 -0.79
C LYS A 89 17.07 1.35 -1.77
N ASP A 90 17.69 0.19 -1.54
CA ASP A 90 18.71 -0.37 -2.46
C ASP A 90 18.16 -0.57 -3.86
N ILE A 91 16.90 -1.05 -3.98
CA ILE A 91 16.22 -1.25 -5.25
C ILE A 91 15.93 0.11 -5.91
N THR A 92 15.37 1.06 -5.14
CA THR A 92 15.08 2.42 -5.62
C THR A 92 16.34 3.11 -6.13
N ASP A 93 17.44 3.05 -5.37
CA ASP A 93 18.72 3.66 -5.75
C ASP A 93 19.29 3.03 -7.04
N ARG A 94 19.10 1.72 -7.24
CA ARG A 94 19.58 1.01 -8.43
C ARG A 94 18.76 1.29 -9.69
N TYR A 95 17.43 1.35 -9.54
CA TYR A 95 16.51 1.49 -10.66
C TYR A 95 15.99 2.92 -10.87
N HIS A 96 16.29 3.84 -9.94
CA HIS A 96 15.80 5.23 -9.95
C HIS A 96 14.28 5.33 -10.02
N THR A 97 13.59 4.30 -9.53
CA THR A 97 12.14 4.23 -9.43
C THR A 97 11.78 3.71 -8.05
N PRO A 98 10.87 4.36 -7.33
CA PRO A 98 10.46 3.93 -6.01
C PRO A 98 9.96 2.48 -6.02
N PHE A 99 10.40 1.72 -5.02
CA PHE A 99 9.98 0.33 -4.79
C PHE A 99 9.31 0.24 -3.43
N VAL A 100 8.17 -0.42 -3.37
CA VAL A 100 7.37 -0.53 -2.15
C VAL A 100 7.17 -1.98 -1.75
N PHE A 101 6.99 -2.22 -0.44
CA PHE A 101 6.68 -3.52 0.12
C PHE A 101 5.39 -3.50 0.94
N GLY A 102 4.63 -4.59 0.84
CA GLY A 102 3.55 -4.91 1.75
C GLY A 102 3.86 -6.18 2.53
N ILE A 103 3.48 -6.20 3.79
CA ILE A 103 3.66 -7.32 4.70
C ILE A 103 2.28 -7.90 5.02
N GLY A 104 2.07 -9.19 4.73
CA GLY A 104 0.88 -9.93 5.13
C GLY A 104 0.94 -10.38 6.59
N SER A 105 -0.19 -10.84 7.13
CA SER A 105 -0.27 -11.39 8.47
C SER A 105 0.65 -12.59 8.65
N CYS A 106 1.26 -12.71 9.83
CA CYS A 106 1.98 -13.92 10.19
C CYS A 106 0.99 -15.07 10.42
N VAL A 107 1.34 -16.24 9.88
CA VAL A 107 0.55 -17.46 9.98
C VAL A 107 1.36 -18.57 10.65
N ASP A 108 0.71 -19.39 11.46
CA ASP A 108 1.37 -20.42 12.27
C ASP A 108 1.69 -21.69 11.46
N ASP A 109 1.10 -21.83 10.27
CA ASP A 109 1.38 -22.95 9.36
C ASP A 109 1.34 -22.51 7.90
N TYR A 110 1.85 -23.38 7.02
CA TYR A 110 1.92 -23.12 5.57
C TYR A 110 0.56 -22.93 4.88
N LYS A 111 -0.54 -23.39 5.47
CA LYS A 111 -1.89 -23.30 4.86
C LYS A 111 -2.39 -21.85 4.82
N GLY A 112 -1.92 -21.03 5.74
CA GLY A 112 -2.23 -19.61 5.79
C GLY A 112 -1.42 -18.73 4.82
N LEU A 113 -0.35 -19.27 4.21
CA LEU A 113 0.56 -18.46 3.37
C LEU A 113 -0.13 -17.84 2.15
N ALA A 114 -1.14 -18.52 1.58
CA ALA A 114 -1.88 -17.96 0.46
C ALA A 114 -2.67 -16.70 0.87
N ALA A 115 -3.33 -16.72 2.03
CA ALA A 115 -4.03 -15.55 2.58
C ALA A 115 -3.02 -14.43 2.91
N SER A 116 -1.91 -14.75 3.57
CA SER A 116 -0.84 -13.78 3.86
C SER A 116 -0.27 -13.14 2.59
N SER A 117 -0.19 -13.90 1.47
CA SER A 117 0.26 -13.37 0.18
C SER A 117 -0.73 -12.35 -0.41
N GLU A 118 -2.03 -12.61 -0.34
CA GLU A 118 -3.04 -11.66 -0.81
C GLU A 118 -3.05 -10.39 0.08
N GLU A 119 -2.95 -10.55 1.38
CA GLU A 119 -2.82 -9.43 2.32
C GLU A 119 -1.58 -8.58 2.05
N ALA A 120 -0.43 -9.22 1.75
CA ALA A 120 0.80 -8.52 1.40
C ALA A 120 0.64 -7.68 0.12
N LYS A 121 -0.04 -8.21 -0.91
CA LYS A 121 -0.33 -7.47 -2.14
C LYS A 121 -1.22 -6.25 -1.89
N ILE A 122 -2.26 -6.42 -1.06
CA ILE A 122 -3.14 -5.30 -0.66
C ILE A 122 -2.32 -4.23 0.06
N ALA A 123 -1.51 -4.61 1.05
CA ALA A 123 -0.68 -3.68 1.79
C ALA A 123 0.32 -2.94 0.88
N ALA A 124 0.97 -3.66 -0.06
CA ALA A 124 1.88 -3.05 -1.02
C ALA A 124 1.17 -2.05 -1.96
N SER A 125 -0.05 -2.36 -2.40
CA SER A 125 -0.87 -1.44 -3.21
C SER A 125 -1.17 -0.13 -2.47
N TRP A 126 -1.39 -0.19 -1.18
CA TRP A 126 -1.58 1.00 -0.34
C TRP A 126 -0.26 1.71 -0.02
N ALA A 127 0.85 0.99 0.12
CA ALA A 127 2.18 1.63 0.25
C ALA A 127 2.53 2.45 -1.01
N LYS A 128 2.15 1.97 -2.19
CA LYS A 128 2.33 2.69 -3.47
C LYS A 128 1.64 4.05 -3.49
N GLN A 129 0.56 4.23 -2.74
CA GLN A 129 -0.22 5.47 -2.67
C GLN A 129 0.24 6.40 -1.55
N ASP A 130 0.91 5.84 -0.54
CA ASP A 130 1.40 6.56 0.61
C ASP A 130 2.85 6.99 0.38
N MET A 131 3.04 8.21 -0.16
CA MET A 131 4.36 8.75 -0.46
C MET A 131 5.26 8.93 0.78
N THR A 132 4.74 8.66 1.98
CA THR A 132 5.49 8.81 3.24
C THR A 132 6.18 7.53 3.69
N THR A 133 5.79 6.35 3.17
CA THR A 133 6.38 5.06 3.55
C THR A 133 6.54 4.12 2.35
N GLN A 134 7.68 3.44 2.30
CA GLN A 134 7.92 2.38 1.31
C GLN A 134 7.48 0.99 1.79
N VAL A 135 7.09 0.85 3.06
CA VAL A 135 6.71 -0.43 3.66
C VAL A 135 5.40 -0.26 4.41
N LYS A 136 4.41 -1.11 4.13
CA LYS A 136 3.12 -1.11 4.81
C LYS A 136 2.77 -2.50 5.32
N ASN A 137 2.34 -2.58 6.57
CA ASN A 137 1.87 -3.82 7.15
C ASN A 137 0.34 -3.92 6.95
N PHE A 138 -0.15 -5.10 6.57
CA PHE A 138 -1.58 -5.34 6.43
C PHE A 138 -2.35 -5.09 7.73
N SER A 139 -1.73 -5.39 8.89
CA SER A 139 -2.34 -5.12 10.20
C SER A 139 -2.58 -3.64 10.49
N ASP A 140 -1.91 -2.75 9.77
CA ASP A 140 -2.05 -1.30 9.95
C ASP A 140 -3.14 -0.71 9.04
N LEU A 141 -3.67 -1.53 8.12
CA LEU A 141 -4.81 -1.16 7.29
C LEU A 141 -6.09 -1.23 8.11
N ASN A 142 -6.88 -0.18 8.03
CA ASN A 142 -8.18 -0.06 8.68
C ASN A 142 -9.30 -0.14 7.63
N VAL A 143 -9.84 1.03 7.27
CA VAL A 143 -10.89 1.14 6.27
C VAL A 143 -10.37 0.77 4.86
N GLU A 144 -9.11 0.96 4.62
CA GLU A 144 -8.41 0.61 3.38
C GLU A 144 -8.60 -0.85 2.98
N PHE A 145 -8.60 -1.76 3.95
CA PHE A 145 -8.84 -3.18 3.69
C PHE A 145 -10.24 -3.42 3.09
N ILE A 146 -11.27 -2.75 3.64
CA ILE A 146 -12.64 -2.87 3.11
C ILE A 146 -12.73 -2.26 1.72
N LEU A 147 -12.10 -1.10 1.51
CA LEU A 147 -12.11 -0.41 0.22
C LEU A 147 -11.44 -1.23 -0.89
N SER A 148 -10.42 -2.02 -0.56
CA SER A 148 -9.73 -2.91 -1.52
C SER A 148 -10.58 -4.07 -2.03
N ALA A 149 -11.68 -4.40 -1.35
CA ALA A 149 -12.59 -5.47 -1.74
C ALA A 149 -13.72 -4.98 -2.68
N ILE A 150 -13.80 -3.68 -2.96
CA ILE A 150 -14.84 -3.10 -3.82
C ILE A 150 -14.40 -3.20 -5.29
N ASP A 151 -15.33 -3.61 -6.15
CA ASP A 151 -15.11 -3.64 -7.60
C ASP A 151 -14.70 -2.27 -8.14
N PRO A 152 -13.59 -2.16 -8.90
CA PRO A 152 -13.08 -0.91 -9.43
C PRO A 152 -14.12 -0.09 -10.24
N GLU A 153 -15.07 -0.75 -10.92
CA GLU A 153 -16.13 -0.06 -11.68
C GLU A 153 -17.03 0.75 -10.75
N TYR A 154 -17.40 0.20 -9.57
CA TYR A 154 -18.21 0.97 -8.61
C TYR A 154 -17.42 2.10 -7.98
N ILE A 155 -16.14 1.89 -7.71
CA ILE A 155 -15.25 2.94 -7.21
C ILE A 155 -15.18 4.09 -8.22
N GLN A 156 -14.92 3.79 -9.49
CA GLN A 156 -14.85 4.80 -10.55
C GLN A 156 -16.15 5.60 -10.67
N ARG A 157 -17.29 4.92 -10.65
CA ARG A 157 -18.61 5.59 -10.71
C ARG A 157 -18.82 6.51 -9.50
N PHE A 158 -18.44 6.07 -8.31
CA PHE A 158 -18.57 6.87 -7.09
C PHE A 158 -17.66 8.11 -7.13
N VAL A 159 -16.38 7.94 -7.47
CA VAL A 159 -15.39 9.02 -7.56
C VAL A 159 -15.83 10.05 -8.62
N ASN A 160 -16.21 9.58 -9.81
CA ASN A 160 -16.70 10.45 -10.88
C ASN A 160 -17.96 11.23 -10.48
N HIS A 161 -18.88 10.61 -9.74
CA HIS A 161 -20.08 11.28 -9.24
C HIS A 161 -19.75 12.42 -8.25
N ILE A 162 -18.80 12.18 -7.33
CA ILE A 162 -18.43 13.19 -6.33
C ILE A 162 -17.67 14.35 -6.97
N PHE A 163 -16.76 14.07 -7.92
CA PHE A 163 -15.85 15.07 -8.48
C PHE A 163 -16.27 15.59 -9.87
N GLN A 164 -17.50 15.29 -10.33
CA GLN A 164 -17.99 15.64 -11.67
C GLN A 164 -17.86 17.14 -12.05
N ASN A 165 -17.82 18.05 -11.09
CA ASN A 165 -17.72 19.48 -11.30
C ASN A 165 -16.34 20.05 -10.97
N LEU A 166 -15.32 19.19 -10.76
CA LEU A 166 -13.95 19.58 -10.47
C LEU A 166 -13.02 19.17 -11.63
N ASN A 167 -12.01 19.98 -11.88
CA ASN A 167 -10.88 19.57 -12.71
C ASN A 167 -9.78 18.94 -11.86
N GLU A 168 -8.82 18.25 -12.49
CA GLU A 168 -7.75 17.52 -11.81
C GLU A 168 -6.93 18.41 -10.83
N GLY A 169 -6.56 19.61 -11.23
CA GLY A 169 -5.80 20.53 -10.37
C GLY A 169 -6.60 21.02 -9.15
N GLU A 170 -7.93 21.13 -9.29
CA GLU A 170 -8.81 21.43 -8.14
C GLU A 170 -8.91 20.24 -7.20
N ILE A 171 -9.03 19.03 -7.73
CA ILE A 171 -9.09 17.81 -6.92
C ILE A 171 -7.80 17.67 -6.08
N ASP A 172 -6.62 17.84 -6.67
CA ASP A 172 -5.35 17.77 -5.95
C ASP A 172 -5.23 18.84 -4.87
N THR A 173 -5.65 20.07 -5.19
CA THR A 173 -5.66 21.16 -4.21
C THR A 173 -6.59 20.90 -3.03
N PHE A 174 -7.75 20.29 -3.28
CA PHE A 174 -8.72 19.97 -2.23
C PHE A 174 -8.34 18.72 -1.44
N ASP A 175 -7.65 17.77 -2.05
CA ASP A 175 -7.07 16.62 -1.33
C ASP A 175 -6.07 17.11 -0.29
N GLU A 176 -5.09 17.93 -0.68
CA GLU A 176 -4.13 18.54 0.25
C GLU A 176 -4.83 19.32 1.37
N LEU A 177 -5.81 20.16 1.00
CA LEU A 177 -6.60 20.94 1.96
C LEU A 177 -7.29 20.04 2.99
N LEU A 178 -7.93 18.95 2.56
CA LEU A 178 -8.65 18.01 3.42
C LEU A 178 -7.70 17.21 4.30
N GLN A 179 -6.55 16.78 3.79
CA GLN A 179 -5.53 16.10 4.59
C GLN A 179 -5.05 16.98 5.74
N VAL A 180 -4.71 18.24 5.46
CA VAL A 180 -4.30 19.19 6.49
C VAL A 180 -5.44 19.51 7.47
N TYR A 181 -6.68 19.66 6.97
CA TYR A 181 -7.87 19.87 7.80
C TYR A 181 -8.09 18.72 8.77
N THR A 182 -7.90 17.47 8.30
CA THR A 182 -8.00 16.25 9.11
C THR A 182 -6.88 16.17 10.15
N LYS A 183 -5.65 16.38 9.74
CA LYS A 183 -4.46 16.34 10.62
C LYS A 183 -4.62 17.29 11.83
N HIS A 184 -5.30 18.41 11.62
CA HIS A 184 -5.56 19.39 12.68
C HIS A 184 -6.96 19.26 13.32
N ASN A 185 -7.63 18.09 13.18
CA ASN A 185 -8.96 17.84 13.75
C ASN A 185 -9.99 18.93 13.41
N GLY A 186 -10.00 19.41 12.17
CA GLY A 186 -10.92 20.43 11.71
C GLY A 186 -10.55 21.88 12.09
N SER A 187 -9.36 22.12 12.58
CA SER A 187 -8.92 23.47 12.95
C SER A 187 -8.47 24.26 11.73
N ILE A 188 -9.32 25.19 11.27
CA ILE A 188 -9.03 26.10 10.14
C ILE A 188 -7.77 26.95 10.41
N SER A 189 -7.57 27.42 11.63
CA SER A 189 -6.43 28.27 11.96
C SER A 189 -5.11 27.54 11.84
N ARG A 190 -5.01 26.32 12.43
CA ARG A 190 -3.81 25.48 12.33
C ARG A 190 -3.56 24.97 10.91
N GLY A 191 -4.63 24.60 10.19
CA GLY A 191 -4.52 24.18 8.80
C GLY A 191 -4.04 25.32 7.89
N ALA A 192 -4.51 26.54 8.11
CA ALA A 192 -4.06 27.72 7.37
C ALA A 192 -2.58 28.06 7.63
N GLU A 193 -2.14 27.91 8.88
CA GLU A 193 -0.72 28.06 9.27
C GLU A 193 0.17 27.04 8.55
N GLU A 194 -0.22 25.76 8.52
CA GLU A 194 0.55 24.70 7.87
C GLU A 194 0.65 24.88 6.35
N LEU A 195 -0.42 25.36 5.70
CA LEU A 195 -0.43 25.65 4.26
C LEU A 195 0.13 27.05 3.92
N PHE A 196 0.60 27.81 4.89
CA PHE A 196 1.11 29.18 4.71
C PHE A 196 0.11 30.10 4.00
N ILE A 197 -1.19 29.97 4.29
CA ILE A 197 -2.26 30.81 3.74
C ILE A 197 -3.05 31.51 4.85
N HIS A 198 -3.77 32.57 4.49
CA HIS A 198 -4.63 33.25 5.44
C HIS A 198 -5.85 32.37 5.80
N LYS A 199 -6.32 32.45 7.05
CA LYS A 199 -7.49 31.73 7.56
C LYS A 199 -8.72 31.87 6.65
N ASN A 200 -8.98 33.08 6.14
CA ASN A 200 -10.12 33.32 5.24
C ASN A 200 -9.94 32.60 3.89
N THR A 201 -8.71 32.47 3.41
CA THR A 201 -8.42 31.71 2.18
C THR A 201 -8.72 30.22 2.37
N PHE A 202 -8.28 29.66 3.51
CA PHE A 202 -8.60 28.26 3.86
C PHE A 202 -10.12 28.04 3.94
N GLN A 203 -10.83 28.94 4.61
CA GLN A 203 -12.28 28.88 4.74
C GLN A 203 -13.00 28.99 3.38
N ASN A 204 -12.53 29.87 2.50
CA ASN A 204 -13.06 30.03 1.15
C ASN A 204 -12.85 28.78 0.29
N LYS A 205 -11.68 28.11 0.43
CA LYS A 205 -11.42 26.83 -0.25
C LYS A 205 -12.37 25.75 0.22
N LEU A 206 -12.65 25.60 1.54
CA LEU A 206 -13.66 24.65 2.05
C LEU A 206 -15.08 24.97 1.55
N ASN A 207 -15.44 26.25 1.48
CA ASN A 207 -16.74 26.66 0.93
C ASN A 207 -16.85 26.35 -0.57
N ARG A 208 -15.76 26.55 -1.33
CA ARG A 208 -15.71 26.21 -2.76
C ARG A 208 -15.85 24.70 -2.97
N LEU A 209 -15.15 23.86 -2.19
CA LEU A 209 -15.32 22.41 -2.25
C LEU A 209 -16.78 22.03 -1.98
N HIS A 210 -17.42 22.60 -0.96
CA HIS A 210 -18.85 22.40 -0.70
C HIS A 210 -19.73 22.80 -1.89
N THR A 211 -19.49 23.95 -2.49
CA THR A 211 -20.29 24.41 -3.65
C THR A 211 -20.17 23.48 -4.85
N LEU A 212 -18.97 22.97 -5.13
CA LEU A 212 -18.70 22.13 -6.30
C LEU A 212 -19.16 20.67 -6.13
N THR A 213 -19.09 20.13 -4.91
CA THR A 213 -19.44 18.73 -4.61
C THR A 213 -20.83 18.56 -4.00
N GLY A 214 -21.42 19.62 -3.46
CA GLY A 214 -22.63 19.55 -2.63
C GLY A 214 -22.38 19.01 -1.22
N LEU A 215 -21.15 18.61 -0.87
CA LEU A 215 -20.76 18.02 0.40
C LEU A 215 -20.03 19.03 1.27
N ASN A 216 -20.51 19.27 2.49
CA ASN A 216 -19.92 20.23 3.42
C ASN A 216 -18.82 19.58 4.27
N PRO A 217 -17.53 19.93 4.09
CA PRO A 217 -16.43 19.33 4.87
C PRO A 217 -16.51 19.53 6.39
N ARG A 218 -17.37 20.45 6.86
CA ARG A 218 -17.59 20.68 8.30
C ARG A 218 -18.71 19.81 8.87
N ASN A 219 -19.47 19.14 8.03
CA ASN A 219 -20.45 18.13 8.42
C ASN A 219 -19.77 16.77 8.44
N MET A 220 -19.82 16.06 9.57
CA MET A 220 -19.10 14.78 9.72
C MET A 220 -19.50 13.75 8.64
N LYS A 221 -20.78 13.63 8.30
CA LYS A 221 -21.28 12.69 7.28
C LYS A 221 -20.70 13.00 5.91
N ASP A 222 -20.75 14.26 5.53
CA ASP A 222 -20.24 14.73 4.23
C ASP A 222 -18.73 14.63 4.15
N TYR A 223 -18.04 14.97 5.27
CA TYR A 223 -16.60 14.80 5.41
C TYR A 223 -16.14 13.36 5.18
N VAL A 224 -16.81 12.38 5.81
CA VAL A 224 -16.49 10.95 5.61
C VAL A 224 -16.65 10.56 4.14
N THR A 225 -17.71 11.04 3.48
CA THR A 225 -17.93 10.78 2.04
C THR A 225 -16.80 11.37 1.20
N LEU A 226 -16.40 12.62 1.46
CA LEU A 226 -15.28 13.27 0.77
C LEU A 226 -13.95 12.54 1.02
N ALA A 227 -13.65 12.21 2.29
CA ALA A 227 -12.42 11.52 2.67
C ALA A 227 -12.29 10.16 1.96
N ILE A 228 -13.38 9.39 1.89
CA ILE A 228 -13.41 8.12 1.15
C ILE A 228 -13.22 8.38 -0.36
N ALA A 229 -13.87 9.38 -0.95
CA ALA A 229 -13.74 9.67 -2.37
C ALA A 229 -12.29 10.04 -2.76
N PHE A 230 -11.62 10.88 -1.95
CA PHE A 230 -10.21 11.22 -2.17
C PHE A 230 -9.27 10.03 -1.99
N GLN A 231 -9.54 9.15 -1.02
CA GLN A 231 -8.78 7.91 -0.84
C GLN A 231 -8.94 6.96 -2.02
N LEU A 232 -10.18 6.72 -2.46
CA LEU A 232 -10.48 5.80 -3.55
C LEU A 232 -9.92 6.28 -4.90
N ARG A 233 -9.87 7.60 -5.15
CA ARG A 233 -9.26 8.15 -6.36
C ARG A 233 -7.79 7.74 -6.52
N LYS A 234 -7.08 7.54 -5.43
CA LYS A 234 -5.65 7.17 -5.45
C LYS A 234 -5.42 5.70 -5.80
N LEU A 235 -6.46 4.87 -5.83
CA LEU A 235 -6.32 3.45 -6.20
C LEU A 235 -5.89 3.29 -7.67
N PRO A 236 -4.92 2.39 -7.98
CA PRO A 236 -4.30 2.29 -9.30
C PRO A 236 -5.26 2.03 -10.47
N ASN A 237 -6.43 1.47 -10.17
CA ASN A 237 -7.44 1.12 -11.18
C ASN A 237 -8.54 2.18 -11.36
N VAL A 238 -8.41 3.35 -10.73
CA VAL A 238 -9.42 4.41 -10.70
C VAL A 238 -8.98 5.65 -11.46
N THR A 239 -7.68 5.86 -11.63
CA THR A 239 -7.10 6.92 -12.45
C THR A 239 -6.75 6.35 -13.83
N GLY A 240 -7.65 6.47 -14.76
CA GLY A 240 -7.49 6.13 -16.18
C GLY A 240 -8.01 7.27 -17.03
#